data_1b3ef55846b043595bb01734d6ab16f6
#
_entry.id   1b3ef55846b043595bb01734d6ab16f6
#
_cell.length_a   1.000
_cell.length_b   1.000
_cell.length_c   1.000
_cell.angle_alpha   90.00
_cell.angle_beta   90.00
_cell.angle_gamma   90.00
#
_symmetry.space_group_name_H-M   'P 1'
#
loop_
_entity.id
_entity.type
_entity.pdbx_description
1 polymer ?
#
loop_
_entity_poly.entity_id
_entity_poly.type
_entity_poly.pdbx_seq_one_letter_code
_entity_poly.pdbx_strand_id
1 'polypeptide(L)'
;DIMAGIVGLTEIQHQNGTSAMTVDASGRMSKSVQVFWVLGFVNNNQREGTMIFDNQHKMINCSYNGSTGEVTVPLAGIYLCTFTTNANDASKFIYVNGSNPYSPINHWHNGNDANTLVLPLQLAANDKVTAHLNTDGNGTYGTNTAFTGTFLG
;
A
#
# COMPACT_ATOMS: atom_id res chain seq x y z
N ASP A 1 24.81 -28.28 36.10
CA ASP A 1 24.86 -27.10 35.20
C ASP A 1 24.22 -27.50 33.87
N ILE A 2 23.00 -26.99 33.61
CA ILE A 2 22.36 -27.13 32.32
C ILE A 2 22.93 -26.01 31.45
N MET A 3 23.88 -26.33 30.58
CA MET A 3 24.30 -25.37 29.55
C MET A 3 23.08 -25.11 28.63
N ALA A 4 22.55 -23.91 28.72
CA ALA A 4 21.58 -23.44 27.74
C ALA A 4 22.28 -23.39 26.36
N GLY A 5 21.98 -24.36 25.51
CA GLY A 5 22.51 -24.38 24.16
C GLY A 5 21.93 -23.20 23.38
N ILE A 6 22.79 -22.29 22.92
CA ILE A 6 22.38 -21.24 21.96
C ILE A 6 22.34 -21.87 20.59
N VAL A 7 21.15 -21.96 20.00
CA VAL A 7 21.00 -22.33 18.60
C VAL A 7 21.13 -21.05 17.76
N GLY A 8 22.24 -20.94 17.04
CA GLY A 8 22.45 -19.87 16.07
C GLY A 8 21.67 -20.18 14.80
N LEU A 9 20.54 -19.48 14.55
CA LEU A 9 19.81 -19.55 13.29
C LEU A 9 20.18 -18.34 12.45
N THR A 10 20.65 -18.58 11.23
CA THR A 10 20.88 -17.53 10.23
C THR A 10 19.71 -17.44 9.24
N GLU A 11 18.91 -18.50 9.15
CA GLU A 11 17.81 -18.61 8.18
C GLU A 11 16.76 -19.63 8.63
N ILE A 12 15.50 -19.32 8.35
CA ILE A 12 14.38 -20.25 8.43
C ILE A 12 13.89 -20.52 7.00
N GLN A 13 13.94 -21.76 6.58
CA GLN A 13 13.56 -22.19 5.23
C GLN A 13 12.28 -23.05 5.24
N HIS A 14 11.52 -22.95 4.16
CA HIS A 14 10.49 -23.92 3.83
C HIS A 14 11.15 -25.25 3.39
N GLN A 15 10.44 -26.37 3.49
CA GLN A 15 10.92 -27.71 3.14
C GLN A 15 11.51 -27.79 1.71
N ASN A 16 11.10 -26.93 0.79
CA ASN A 16 11.64 -26.85 -0.58
C ASN A 16 12.94 -25.99 -0.70
N GLY A 17 13.52 -25.56 0.42
CA GLY A 17 14.74 -24.75 0.45
C GLY A 17 14.50 -23.24 0.24
N THR A 18 13.25 -22.80 0.08
CA THR A 18 12.95 -21.36 -0.04
C THR A 18 13.07 -20.68 1.32
N SER A 19 13.85 -19.62 1.38
CA SER A 19 14.03 -18.80 2.60
C SER A 19 12.71 -18.11 2.99
N ALA A 20 12.22 -18.41 4.17
CA ALA A 20 11.05 -17.73 4.75
C ALA A 20 11.45 -16.52 5.57
N MET A 21 12.61 -16.59 6.23
CA MET A 21 13.15 -15.54 7.08
C MET A 21 14.68 -15.66 7.17
N THR A 22 15.36 -14.52 7.19
CA THR A 22 16.81 -14.45 7.45
C THR A 22 17.11 -13.66 8.71
N VAL A 23 18.19 -14.02 9.41
CA VAL A 23 18.72 -13.27 10.54
C VAL A 23 20.11 -12.78 10.17
N ASP A 24 20.33 -11.48 10.19
CA ASP A 24 21.65 -10.90 9.88
C ASP A 24 22.62 -11.01 11.07
N ALA A 25 23.88 -10.67 10.83
CA ALA A 25 24.94 -10.70 11.85
C ALA A 25 24.67 -9.80 13.10
N SER A 26 23.73 -8.86 12.96
CA SER A 26 23.28 -7.99 14.06
C SER A 26 22.02 -8.51 14.76
N GLY A 27 21.55 -9.71 14.42
CA GLY A 27 20.35 -10.31 14.98
C GLY A 27 19.04 -9.74 14.45
N ARG A 28 19.06 -8.95 13.37
CA ARG A 28 17.84 -8.40 12.76
C ARG A 28 17.21 -9.44 11.86
N MET A 29 15.89 -9.62 12.01
CA MET A 29 15.12 -10.53 11.20
C MET A 29 14.53 -9.77 9.99
N SER A 30 14.65 -10.37 8.80
CA SER A 30 13.96 -9.93 7.61
C SER A 30 13.11 -11.06 7.04
N LYS A 31 11.86 -10.76 6.70
CA LYS A 31 10.99 -11.68 5.96
C LYS A 31 11.42 -11.69 4.49
N SER A 32 11.48 -12.87 3.88
CA SER A 32 11.82 -13.02 2.46
C SER A 32 10.78 -12.40 1.52
N VAL A 33 9.57 -12.20 2.01
CA VAL A 33 8.47 -11.66 1.24
C VAL A 33 7.97 -10.38 1.89
N GLN A 34 8.40 -9.25 1.34
CA GLN A 34 7.84 -7.93 1.62
C GLN A 34 7.14 -7.45 0.36
N VAL A 35 5.93 -6.94 0.50
CA VAL A 35 5.24 -6.18 -0.56
C VAL A 35 4.96 -4.80 -0.03
N PHE A 36 5.41 -3.79 -0.76
CA PHE A 36 5.28 -2.41 -0.33
C PHE A 36 5.27 -1.47 -1.54
N TRP A 37 4.44 -0.44 -1.49
CA TRP A 37 4.47 0.64 -2.47
C TRP A 37 4.27 2.01 -1.83
N VAL A 38 4.88 3.02 -2.44
CA VAL A 38 4.62 4.43 -2.21
C VAL A 38 4.52 5.11 -3.55
N LEU A 39 3.35 5.61 -3.87
CA LEU A 39 3.03 6.36 -5.07
C LEU A 39 2.68 7.80 -4.69
N GLY A 40 3.01 8.75 -5.53
CA GLY A 40 2.73 10.16 -5.32
C GLY A 40 2.69 10.94 -6.62
N PHE A 41 2.50 12.26 -6.52
CA PHE A 41 2.58 13.18 -7.64
C PHE A 41 3.81 14.06 -7.53
N VAL A 42 4.45 14.34 -8.68
CA VAL A 42 5.47 15.37 -8.84
C VAL A 42 4.92 16.54 -9.66
N ASN A 43 4.25 16.25 -10.75
CA ASN A 43 3.81 17.25 -11.72
C ASN A 43 2.31 17.16 -12.04
N ASN A 44 1.62 16.13 -11.58
CA ASN A 44 0.22 15.92 -11.94
C ASN A 44 -0.73 16.56 -10.92
N ASN A 45 -1.84 17.11 -11.45
CA ASN A 45 -2.92 17.72 -10.67
C ASN A 45 -4.23 17.05 -11.06
N GLN A 46 -4.40 15.79 -10.68
CA GLN A 46 -5.63 15.07 -10.93
C GLN A 46 -6.70 15.47 -9.91
N ARG A 47 -7.95 15.68 -10.37
CA ARG A 47 -9.02 16.25 -9.54
C ARG A 47 -10.03 15.23 -9.03
N GLU A 48 -10.32 14.20 -9.80
CA GLU A 48 -11.27 13.15 -9.42
C GLU A 48 -11.01 11.86 -10.18
N GLY A 49 -11.72 10.82 -9.81
CA GLY A 49 -11.62 9.50 -10.42
C GLY A 49 -10.49 8.66 -9.82
N THR A 50 -10.08 7.65 -10.55
CA THR A 50 -8.92 6.82 -10.20
C THR A 50 -7.64 7.65 -10.28
N MET A 51 -6.86 7.67 -9.23
CA MET A 51 -5.60 8.42 -9.15
C MET A 51 -4.53 7.76 -10.01
N ILE A 52 -4.03 8.50 -11.00
CA ILE A 52 -2.92 8.10 -11.87
C ILE A 52 -1.66 8.81 -11.41
N PHE A 53 -0.89 8.15 -10.54
CA PHE A 53 0.32 8.72 -9.96
C PHE A 53 1.45 8.76 -10.98
N ASP A 54 2.15 9.89 -11.08
CA ASP A 54 3.29 10.09 -11.98
C ASP A 54 4.64 9.81 -11.33
N ASN A 55 4.64 9.46 -10.04
CA ASN A 55 5.85 9.12 -9.30
C ASN A 55 5.70 7.83 -8.49
N GLN A 56 6.58 6.88 -8.78
CA GLN A 56 6.76 5.65 -8.03
C GLN A 56 7.94 5.81 -7.08
N HIS A 57 7.70 6.41 -5.90
CA HIS A 57 8.77 6.63 -4.91
C HIS A 57 9.42 5.34 -4.45
N LYS A 58 8.61 4.29 -4.25
CA LYS A 58 9.09 2.97 -3.86
C LYS A 58 8.12 1.88 -4.30
N MET A 59 8.67 0.83 -4.90
CA MET A 59 7.95 -0.40 -5.23
C MET A 59 8.79 -1.60 -4.80
N ILE A 60 8.23 -2.51 -4.03
CA ILE A 60 8.86 -3.76 -3.61
C ILE A 60 7.91 -4.92 -3.88
N ASN A 61 8.29 -5.84 -4.74
CA ASN A 61 7.55 -7.06 -5.09
C ASN A 61 6.08 -6.82 -5.48
N CYS A 62 5.74 -5.69 -6.08
CA CYS A 62 4.45 -5.39 -6.67
C CYS A 62 4.67 -4.60 -7.96
N SER A 63 3.63 -4.44 -8.76
CA SER A 63 3.69 -3.66 -10.00
C SER A 63 2.64 -2.55 -10.00
N TYR A 64 2.93 -1.46 -10.71
CA TYR A 64 2.03 -0.35 -10.91
C TYR A 64 1.82 -0.08 -12.39
N ASN A 65 0.56 0.05 -12.79
CA ASN A 65 0.19 0.46 -14.13
C ASN A 65 -0.14 1.96 -14.15
N GLY A 66 0.77 2.76 -14.68
CA GLY A 66 0.64 4.21 -14.77
C GLY A 66 -0.45 4.70 -15.74
N SER A 67 -1.10 3.81 -16.51
CA SER A 67 -2.23 4.17 -17.39
C SER A 67 -3.58 3.95 -16.70
N THR A 68 -3.66 3.03 -15.75
CA THR A 68 -4.91 2.66 -15.06
C THR A 68 -4.91 3.01 -13.57
N GLY A 69 -3.75 3.38 -12.99
CA GLY A 69 -3.60 3.66 -11.57
C GLY A 69 -3.60 2.40 -10.68
N GLU A 70 -3.52 1.21 -11.28
CA GLU A 70 -3.62 -0.07 -10.59
C GLU A 70 -2.27 -0.51 -10.01
N VAL A 71 -2.25 -0.82 -8.72
CA VAL A 71 -1.20 -1.62 -8.09
C VAL A 71 -1.64 -3.07 -8.08
N THR A 72 -0.85 -3.97 -8.66
CA THR A 72 -1.12 -5.41 -8.60
C THR A 72 -0.29 -6.04 -7.48
N VAL A 73 -0.95 -6.74 -6.56
CA VAL A 73 -0.30 -7.42 -5.44
C VAL A 73 -0.04 -8.89 -5.77
N PRO A 74 1.17 -9.43 -5.48
CA PRO A 74 1.53 -10.80 -5.86
C PRO A 74 1.05 -11.87 -4.89
N LEU A 75 0.68 -11.49 -3.66
CA LEU A 75 0.39 -12.42 -2.57
C LEU A 75 -1.01 -12.22 -2.01
N ALA A 76 -1.66 -13.31 -1.66
CA ALA A 76 -2.85 -13.26 -0.82
C ALA A 76 -2.48 -12.95 0.63
N GLY A 77 -3.30 -12.14 1.32
CA GLY A 77 -3.12 -11.80 2.73
C GLY A 77 -3.63 -10.41 3.09
N ILE A 78 -3.24 -9.92 4.26
CA ILE A 78 -3.69 -8.63 4.77
C ILE A 78 -2.69 -7.54 4.37
N TYR A 79 -3.22 -6.47 3.78
CA TYR A 79 -2.48 -5.27 3.41
C TYR A 79 -3.01 -4.06 4.16
N LEU A 80 -2.12 -3.26 4.74
CA LEU A 80 -2.49 -1.94 5.23
C LEU A 80 -2.30 -0.94 4.09
N CYS A 81 -3.41 -0.40 3.60
CA CYS A 81 -3.41 0.59 2.53
C CYS A 81 -3.75 1.97 3.07
N THR A 82 -3.04 3.00 2.60
CA THR A 82 -3.31 4.39 2.98
C THR A 82 -3.44 5.28 1.76
N PHE A 83 -4.41 6.19 1.78
CA PHE A 83 -4.57 7.20 0.76
C PHE A 83 -4.66 8.57 1.42
N THR A 84 -3.62 9.38 1.27
CA THR A 84 -3.51 10.75 1.81
C THR A 84 -3.67 11.74 0.67
N THR A 85 -4.45 12.80 0.89
CA THR A 85 -4.52 13.95 0.00
C THR A 85 -5.01 15.17 0.78
N ASN A 86 -4.66 16.35 0.32
CA ASN A 86 -5.18 17.64 0.82
C ASN A 86 -6.39 18.13 0.01
N ALA A 87 -7.13 17.22 -0.59
CA ALA A 87 -8.33 17.53 -1.35
C ALA A 87 -9.41 18.14 -0.47
N ASN A 88 -9.92 19.30 -0.88
CA ASN A 88 -11.09 19.92 -0.26
C ASN A 88 -12.36 19.22 -0.71
N ASP A 89 -13.35 19.12 0.18
CA ASP A 89 -14.69 18.63 -0.12
C ASP A 89 -14.65 17.32 -0.95
N ALA A 90 -13.87 16.35 -0.47
CA ALA A 90 -13.59 15.14 -1.20
C ALA A 90 -13.85 13.88 -0.39
N SER A 91 -14.45 12.90 -1.05
CA SER A 91 -14.54 11.52 -0.57
C SER A 91 -13.37 10.71 -1.12
N LYS A 92 -12.69 9.99 -0.24
CA LYS A 92 -11.57 9.11 -0.57
C LYS A 92 -11.99 7.65 -0.52
N PHE A 93 -11.55 6.88 -1.49
CA PHE A 93 -11.82 5.46 -1.57
C PHE A 93 -10.56 4.70 -1.95
N ILE A 94 -10.50 3.44 -1.53
CA ILE A 94 -9.55 2.46 -2.05
C ILE A 94 -10.40 1.36 -2.69
N TYR A 95 -10.21 1.11 -3.99
CA TYR A 95 -10.93 0.09 -4.72
C TYR A 95 -10.07 -1.15 -4.89
N VAL A 96 -10.72 -2.30 -4.86
CA VAL A 96 -10.15 -3.59 -5.18
C VAL A 96 -10.89 -4.14 -6.39
N ASN A 97 -10.16 -4.43 -7.47
CA ASN A 97 -10.71 -4.93 -8.73
C ASN A 97 -11.86 -4.06 -9.27
N GLY A 98 -11.70 -2.73 -9.14
CA GLY A 98 -12.68 -1.76 -9.62
C GLY A 98 -13.91 -1.56 -8.73
N SER A 99 -13.98 -2.20 -7.55
CA SER A 99 -15.09 -2.08 -6.60
C SER A 99 -14.62 -1.57 -5.25
N ASN A 100 -15.47 -0.79 -4.55
CA ASN A 100 -15.21 -0.40 -3.17
C ASN A 100 -15.57 -1.57 -2.24
N PRO A 101 -14.60 -2.24 -1.61
CA PRO A 101 -14.85 -3.41 -0.78
C PRO A 101 -15.60 -3.08 0.53
N TYR A 102 -15.57 -1.83 0.95
CA TYR A 102 -16.16 -1.37 2.20
C TYR A 102 -17.16 -0.22 2.00
N SER A 103 -17.97 -0.28 0.94
CA SER A 103 -19.08 0.66 0.79
C SER A 103 -20.10 0.45 1.95
N PRO A 104 -20.47 1.47 2.75
CA PRO A 104 -20.28 2.91 2.51
C PRO A 104 -19.10 3.55 3.26
N ILE A 105 -18.02 2.83 3.57
CA ILE A 105 -16.87 3.45 4.22
C ILE A 105 -16.16 4.35 3.20
N ASN A 106 -16.52 5.61 3.24
CA ASN A 106 -15.83 6.70 2.57
C ASN A 106 -15.32 7.66 3.64
N HIS A 107 -14.18 8.27 3.40
CA HIS A 107 -13.71 9.36 4.24
C HIS A 107 -14.02 10.69 3.56
N TRP A 108 -15.14 11.30 3.99
CA TRP A 108 -15.48 12.68 3.60
C TRP A 108 -14.69 13.66 4.44
N HIS A 109 -14.12 14.67 3.82
CA HIS A 109 -13.47 15.78 4.53
C HIS A 109 -13.87 17.13 3.93
N ASN A 110 -14.28 18.02 4.80
CA ASN A 110 -14.56 19.42 4.51
C ASN A 110 -13.43 20.26 5.10
N GLY A 111 -12.58 20.83 4.26
CA GLY A 111 -11.45 21.68 4.69
C GLY A 111 -10.18 21.49 3.85
N ASN A 112 -9.21 22.40 4.06
CA ASN A 112 -7.96 22.48 3.30
C ASN A 112 -6.81 21.63 3.87
N ASP A 113 -7.06 20.83 4.90
CA ASP A 113 -6.02 20.07 5.56
C ASP A 113 -5.82 18.70 4.92
N ALA A 114 -4.57 18.25 4.90
CA ALA A 114 -4.26 16.88 4.48
C ALA A 114 -4.91 15.88 5.42
N ASN A 115 -5.64 14.93 4.87
CA ASN A 115 -6.17 13.82 5.65
C ASN A 115 -5.90 12.48 4.98
N THR A 116 -5.99 11.41 5.74
CA THR A 116 -5.61 10.07 5.33
C THR A 116 -6.73 9.07 5.57
N LEU A 117 -7.13 8.36 4.52
CA LEU A 117 -7.89 7.12 4.62
C LEU A 117 -6.91 5.97 4.89
N VAL A 118 -7.17 5.18 5.93
CA VAL A 118 -6.39 3.99 6.29
C VAL A 118 -7.31 2.79 6.34
N LEU A 119 -7.01 1.77 5.54
CA LEU A 119 -7.82 0.55 5.47
C LEU A 119 -6.93 -0.70 5.51
N PRO A 120 -7.18 -1.65 6.42
CA PRO A 120 -6.71 -3.02 6.27
C PRO A 120 -7.58 -3.75 5.24
N LEU A 121 -6.95 -4.34 4.23
CA LEU A 121 -7.61 -5.05 3.13
C LEU A 121 -7.16 -6.50 3.10
N GLN A 122 -8.12 -7.43 3.09
CA GLN A 122 -7.84 -8.82 2.74
C GLN A 122 -7.83 -8.92 1.21
N LEU A 123 -6.66 -9.20 0.63
CA LEU A 123 -6.47 -9.30 -0.82
C LEU A 123 -6.12 -10.73 -1.23
N ALA A 124 -6.56 -11.11 -2.43
CA ALA A 124 -6.08 -12.31 -3.11
C ALA A 124 -4.81 -11.98 -3.93
N ALA A 125 -4.05 -13.01 -4.28
CA ALA A 125 -2.94 -12.82 -5.22
C ALA A 125 -3.46 -12.34 -6.58
N ASN A 126 -2.77 -11.35 -7.16
CA ASN A 126 -3.11 -10.63 -8.39
C ASN A 126 -4.30 -9.68 -8.29
N ASP A 127 -4.82 -9.42 -7.10
CA ASP A 127 -5.78 -8.32 -6.93
C ASP A 127 -5.14 -6.99 -7.31
N LYS A 128 -5.98 -6.11 -7.86
CA LYS A 128 -5.64 -4.78 -8.31
C LYS A 128 -6.22 -3.75 -7.36
N VAL A 129 -5.37 -2.91 -6.80
CA VAL A 129 -5.75 -1.88 -5.84
C VAL A 129 -5.54 -0.50 -6.43
N THR A 130 -6.54 0.37 -6.32
CA THR A 130 -6.48 1.76 -6.80
C THR A 130 -6.94 2.72 -5.72
N ALA A 131 -6.32 3.91 -5.67
CA ALA A 131 -6.85 5.04 -4.92
C ALA A 131 -7.83 5.82 -5.81
N HIS A 132 -8.95 6.23 -5.25
CA HIS A 132 -10.00 6.95 -5.97
C HIS A 132 -10.47 8.16 -5.17
N LEU A 133 -10.68 9.26 -5.87
CA LEU A 133 -11.16 10.51 -5.30
C LEU A 133 -12.45 10.93 -5.97
N ASN A 134 -13.44 11.31 -5.17
CA ASN A 134 -14.66 11.96 -5.64
C ASN A 134 -14.78 13.33 -4.98
N THR A 135 -14.89 14.38 -5.77
CA THR A 135 -14.93 15.76 -5.29
C THR A 135 -16.14 16.48 -5.84
N ASP A 136 -16.76 17.31 -5.00
CA ASP A 136 -17.85 18.19 -5.41
C ASP A 136 -17.35 19.58 -5.86
N GLY A 137 -16.03 19.77 -5.91
CA GLY A 137 -15.47 21.11 -6.08
C GLY A 137 -14.15 21.21 -6.85
N ASN A 138 -13.61 22.42 -6.89
CA ASN A 138 -12.47 22.84 -7.69
C ASN A 138 -11.09 22.51 -7.08
N GLY A 139 -10.98 21.48 -6.27
CA GLY A 139 -9.72 21.11 -5.62
C GLY A 139 -8.61 20.73 -6.61
N THR A 140 -7.44 21.33 -6.46
CA THR A 140 -6.21 20.95 -7.17
C THR A 140 -5.36 20.15 -6.20
N TYR A 141 -5.01 18.90 -6.54
CA TYR A 141 -4.29 18.00 -5.64
C TYR A 141 -2.92 17.73 -6.20
N GLY A 142 -1.92 18.34 -5.57
CA GLY A 142 -0.53 18.27 -6.00
C GLY A 142 0.31 17.32 -5.14
N THR A 143 1.50 17.75 -4.87
CA THR A 143 2.61 17.03 -4.24
C THR A 143 2.34 16.42 -2.85
N ASN A 144 1.22 16.77 -2.19
CA ASN A 144 0.83 16.23 -0.87
C ASN A 144 -0.11 15.02 -0.96
N THR A 145 -0.21 14.40 -2.13
CA THR A 145 -1.05 13.22 -2.35
C THR A 145 -0.17 11.98 -2.43
N ALA A 146 -0.50 10.97 -1.64
CA ALA A 146 0.22 9.71 -1.60
C ALA A 146 -0.71 8.52 -1.46
N PHE A 147 -0.39 7.44 -2.15
CA PHE A 147 -1.02 6.12 -1.99
C PHE A 147 0.04 5.11 -1.61
N THR A 148 -0.14 4.48 -0.45
CA THR A 148 0.80 3.49 0.05
C THR A 148 0.11 2.17 0.37
N GLY A 149 0.87 1.09 0.38
CA GLY A 149 0.41 -0.18 0.89
C GLY A 149 1.56 -1.03 1.39
N THR A 150 1.28 -1.80 2.45
CA THR A 150 2.24 -2.68 3.10
C THR A 150 1.59 -4.02 3.39
N PHE A 151 2.24 -5.11 3.00
CA PHE A 151 1.84 -6.47 3.35
C PHE A 151 2.11 -6.73 4.83
N LEU A 152 1.09 -7.20 5.56
CA LEU A 152 1.19 -7.52 6.99
C LEU A 152 1.36 -9.02 7.26
N GLY A 153 0.82 -9.86 6.35
CA GLY A 153 0.85 -11.32 6.48
C GLY A 153 -0.33 -12.01 5.84
#